data_090d29c0deb3bf89bfd528bde94ea19a
#
_entry.id   090d29c0deb3bf89bfd528bde94ea19a
#
_cell.length_a   1.000
_cell.length_b   1.000
_cell.length_c   1.000
_cell.angle_alpha   90.00
_cell.angle_beta   90.00
_cell.angle_gamma   90.00
#
_symmetry.space_group_name_H-M   'P 1'
#
loop_
_entity.id
_entity.type
_entity.pdbx_description
1 polymer ?
#
loop_
_entity_poly.entity_id
_entity_poly.type
_entity_poly.pdbx_seq_one_letter_code
_entity_poly.pdbx_strand_id
1 'polypeptide(L)'
;MDYIKKTYTDKAVEVQISSFAGKGGVTEYHVLLTITDRTLPFSGQLQNIQRAYVAVIQEMLPDDATAVFRRYFLSDAANQADLVMVWECENSYCPLSIVEQAPLNGSKIAMWTWFQTGITVETTKNGMSKAKHNRYTQ
;
A
#
# COMPACT_ATOMS: atom_id res chain seq x y z
N MET A 1 -3.88 -13.41 -14.99
CA MET A 1 -3.12 -12.79 -13.88
C MET A 1 -1.78 -12.32 -14.37
N ASP A 2 -1.43 -11.11 -14.05
CA ASP A 2 -0.15 -10.56 -14.44
C ASP A 2 0.67 -10.27 -13.21
N TYR A 3 1.98 -10.34 -13.37
CA TYR A 3 2.88 -10.10 -12.27
C TYR A 3 4.04 -9.22 -12.76
N ILE A 4 4.32 -8.15 -12.00
CA ILE A 4 5.38 -7.23 -12.35
C ILE A 4 6.25 -7.02 -11.11
N LYS A 5 7.55 -6.98 -11.30
CA LYS A 5 8.48 -6.71 -10.22
C LYS A 5 9.38 -5.58 -10.68
N LYS A 6 9.49 -4.54 -9.86
CA LYS A 6 10.30 -3.38 -10.18
C LYS A 6 11.06 -2.94 -8.95
N THR A 7 12.30 -2.55 -9.12
CA THR A 7 13.10 -2.01 -8.04
C THR A 7 13.33 -0.53 -8.26
N TYR A 8 12.95 0.29 -7.29
CA TYR A 8 13.25 1.71 -7.31
C TYR A 8 14.57 1.89 -6.59
N THR A 9 15.68 1.89 -7.33
CA THR A 9 17.00 1.95 -6.71
C THR A 9 17.23 3.26 -5.97
N ASP A 10 16.68 4.36 -6.46
CA ASP A 10 16.81 5.65 -5.81
C ASP A 10 16.02 5.73 -4.50
N LYS A 11 15.08 4.82 -4.27
CA LYS A 11 14.28 4.81 -3.07
C LYS A 11 14.56 3.55 -2.24
N ALA A 12 15.42 2.67 -2.74
CA ALA A 12 15.77 1.42 -2.06
C ALA A 12 14.53 0.59 -1.68
N VAL A 13 13.61 0.45 -2.62
CA VAL A 13 12.38 -0.31 -2.43
C VAL A 13 12.14 -1.22 -3.63
N GLU A 14 11.79 -2.46 -3.36
CA GLU A 14 11.35 -3.38 -4.39
C GLU A 14 9.83 -3.44 -4.35
N VAL A 15 9.21 -3.37 -5.52
CA VAL A 15 7.76 -3.41 -5.66
C VAL A 15 7.36 -4.64 -6.44
N GLN A 16 6.40 -5.39 -5.92
CA GLN A 16 5.84 -6.54 -6.62
C GLN A 16 4.36 -6.29 -6.77
N ILE A 17 3.84 -6.37 -7.98
CA ILE A 17 2.42 -6.15 -8.27
C ILE A 17 1.86 -7.37 -8.95
N SER A 18 0.78 -7.92 -8.39
CA SER A 18 0.02 -8.99 -9.01
C SER A 18 -1.35 -8.46 -9.35
N SER A 19 -1.83 -8.70 -10.58
CA SER A 19 -3.13 -8.23 -10.97
C SER A 19 -4.03 -9.39 -11.35
N PHE A 20 -5.30 -9.28 -11.02
CA PHE A 20 -6.29 -10.33 -11.26
C PHE A 20 -7.53 -9.67 -11.85
N ALA A 21 -7.95 -10.14 -13.02
CA ALA A 21 -9.21 -9.68 -13.61
C ALA A 21 -10.35 -10.41 -12.92
N GLY A 22 -11.27 -9.67 -12.36
CA GLY A 22 -12.41 -10.25 -11.69
C GLY A 22 -13.66 -10.13 -12.53
N LYS A 23 -14.77 -10.42 -11.93
CA LYS A 23 -16.03 -10.34 -12.62
C LYS A 23 -16.51 -8.91 -12.70
N GLY A 24 -17.34 -8.62 -13.68
CA GLY A 24 -17.97 -7.32 -13.77
C GLY A 24 -17.03 -6.18 -14.12
N GLY A 25 -15.91 -6.49 -14.74
CA GLY A 25 -14.96 -5.45 -15.14
C GLY A 25 -14.06 -4.96 -14.03
N VAL A 26 -14.11 -5.58 -12.85
CA VAL A 26 -13.26 -5.20 -11.75
C VAL A 26 -11.91 -5.88 -11.89
N THR A 27 -10.85 -5.14 -11.73
CA THR A 27 -9.49 -5.71 -11.69
C THR A 27 -8.89 -5.39 -10.34
N GLU A 28 -8.25 -6.38 -9.73
CA GLU A 28 -7.60 -6.21 -8.44
C GLU A 28 -6.10 -6.16 -8.62
N TYR A 29 -5.45 -5.31 -7.86
CA TYR A 29 -4.01 -5.19 -7.86
C TYR A 29 -3.52 -5.36 -6.43
N HIS A 30 -2.62 -6.30 -6.22
CA HIS A 30 -1.99 -6.52 -4.92
C HIS A 30 -0.54 -6.05 -5.03
N VAL A 31 -0.18 -5.08 -4.24
CA VAL A 31 1.14 -4.44 -4.31
C VAL A 31 1.88 -4.68 -3.02
N LEU A 32 3.05 -5.26 -3.12
CA LEU A 32 3.91 -5.48 -1.96
C LEU A 32 5.16 -4.62 -2.12
N LEU A 33 5.45 -3.79 -1.12
CA LEU A 33 6.63 -2.95 -1.13
C LEU A 33 7.56 -3.39 -0.02
N THR A 34 8.79 -3.71 -0.37
CA THR A 34 9.79 -4.17 0.60
C THR A 34 11.05 -3.33 0.47
N ILE A 35 11.76 -3.17 1.58
CA ILE A 35 12.97 -2.37 1.64
C ILE A 35 14.15 -3.18 1.15
N THR A 36 14.98 -2.60 0.31
CA THR A 36 16.21 -3.26 -0.14
C THR A 36 17.42 -2.80 0.64
N ASP A 37 17.41 -1.59 1.24
CA ASP A 37 18.52 -1.13 2.06
C ASP A 37 18.07 -1.13 3.51
N ARG A 38 18.32 -2.25 4.19
CA ARG A 38 17.89 -2.41 5.57
C ARG A 38 18.85 -1.81 6.58
N THR A 39 19.88 -1.13 6.13
CA THR A 39 20.80 -0.47 7.05
C THR A 39 20.27 0.87 7.52
N LEU A 40 19.24 1.39 6.87
CA LEU A 40 18.67 2.68 7.26
C LEU A 40 17.88 2.56 8.55
N PRO A 41 17.77 3.64 9.32
CA PRO A 41 16.90 3.62 10.49
C PRO A 41 15.45 3.53 10.04
N PHE A 42 14.56 3.24 10.98
CA PHE A 42 13.14 3.06 10.64
C PHE A 42 12.57 4.25 9.90
N SER A 43 12.88 5.48 10.36
CA SER A 43 12.33 6.67 9.70
C SER A 43 12.76 6.77 8.25
N GLY A 44 13.98 6.36 7.94
CA GLY A 44 14.46 6.35 6.56
C GLY A 44 13.77 5.27 5.74
N GLN A 45 13.59 4.10 6.32
CA GLN A 45 12.88 3.02 5.61
C GLN A 45 11.42 3.40 5.38
N LEU A 46 10.77 4.01 6.36
CA LEU A 46 9.38 4.44 6.22
C LEU A 46 9.26 5.50 5.13
N GLN A 47 10.16 6.47 5.11
CA GLN A 47 10.11 7.51 4.08
C GLN A 47 10.26 6.88 2.69
N ASN A 48 11.15 5.91 2.54
CA ASN A 48 11.35 5.26 1.26
C ASN A 48 10.11 4.49 0.82
N ILE A 49 9.45 3.79 1.74
CA ILE A 49 8.21 3.10 1.43
C ILE A 49 7.14 4.10 0.99
N GLN A 50 7.02 5.23 1.68
CA GLN A 50 6.01 6.23 1.33
C GLN A 50 6.27 6.81 -0.05
N ARG A 51 7.52 7.11 -0.36
CA ARG A 51 7.86 7.67 -1.67
C ARG A 51 7.64 6.64 -2.78
N ALA A 52 7.97 5.38 -2.53
CA ALA A 52 7.73 4.34 -3.51
C ALA A 52 6.23 4.11 -3.73
N TYR A 53 5.44 4.18 -2.67
CA TYR A 53 3.99 4.03 -2.79
C TYR A 53 3.41 5.10 -3.72
N VAL A 54 3.81 6.34 -3.55
CA VAL A 54 3.34 7.42 -4.42
C VAL A 54 3.78 7.16 -5.86
N ALA A 55 5.02 6.71 -6.06
CA ALA A 55 5.51 6.44 -7.40
C ALA A 55 4.74 5.31 -8.07
N VAL A 56 4.39 4.27 -7.32
CA VAL A 56 3.62 3.15 -7.86
C VAL A 56 2.25 3.64 -8.34
N ILE A 57 1.59 4.47 -7.56
CA ILE A 57 0.28 4.98 -7.95
C ILE A 57 0.40 5.80 -9.24
N GLN A 58 1.42 6.62 -9.34
CA GLN A 58 1.55 7.50 -10.48
C GLN A 58 2.05 6.80 -11.74
N GLU A 59 2.88 5.79 -11.59
CA GLU A 59 3.58 5.21 -12.72
C GLU A 59 3.12 3.81 -13.11
N MET A 60 2.58 3.05 -12.20
CA MET A 60 2.34 1.64 -12.44
C MET A 60 0.89 1.21 -12.34
N LEU A 61 0.01 2.00 -11.75
CA LEU A 61 -1.39 1.65 -11.61
C LEU A 61 -2.27 2.50 -12.51
N PRO A 62 -3.43 1.98 -12.94
CA PRO A 62 -4.37 2.79 -13.71
C PRO A 62 -4.87 3.98 -12.89
N ASP A 63 -5.30 5.04 -13.57
CA ASP A 63 -5.73 6.25 -12.90
C ASP A 63 -6.94 6.03 -12.00
N ASP A 64 -7.79 5.06 -12.33
CA ASP A 64 -8.99 4.79 -11.54
C ASP A 64 -8.75 3.75 -10.46
N ALA A 65 -7.52 3.34 -10.21
CA ALA A 65 -7.23 2.39 -9.13
C ALA A 65 -7.52 3.04 -7.79
N THR A 66 -8.29 2.34 -6.96
CA THR A 66 -8.68 2.84 -5.64
C THR A 66 -8.15 1.89 -4.59
N ALA A 67 -7.47 2.43 -3.59
CA ALA A 67 -6.95 1.62 -2.49
C ALA A 67 -8.11 1.18 -1.61
N VAL A 68 -8.24 -0.12 -1.38
CA VAL A 68 -9.32 -0.65 -0.57
C VAL A 68 -8.85 -1.21 0.76
N PHE A 69 -7.57 -1.54 0.89
CA PHE A 69 -7.04 -2.05 2.15
C PHE A 69 -5.52 -1.97 2.13
N ARG A 70 -4.92 -1.77 3.30
CA ARG A 70 -3.47 -1.68 3.42
C ARG A 70 -3.02 -2.35 4.70
N ARG A 71 -1.89 -3.03 4.66
CA ARG A 71 -1.31 -3.66 5.84
C ARG A 71 0.16 -3.32 5.93
N TYR A 72 0.58 -2.91 7.12
CA TYR A 72 1.98 -2.69 7.40
C TYR A 72 2.50 -3.81 8.25
N PHE A 73 3.70 -4.29 7.93
CA PHE A 73 4.41 -5.27 8.72
C PHE A 73 5.56 -4.51 9.39
N LEU A 74 5.56 -4.44 10.71
CA LEU A 74 6.54 -3.65 11.46
C LEU A 74 7.34 -4.54 12.37
N SER A 75 8.64 -4.26 12.48
CA SER A 75 9.50 -5.03 13.37
C SER A 75 9.25 -4.70 14.83
N ASP A 76 8.79 -3.49 15.14
CA ASP A 76 8.55 -3.05 16.50
C ASP A 76 7.38 -2.07 16.50
N ALA A 77 6.18 -2.62 16.46
CA ALA A 77 4.98 -1.80 16.31
C ALA A 77 4.81 -0.81 17.46
N ALA A 78 5.21 -1.17 18.67
CA ALA A 78 5.04 -0.28 19.82
C ALA A 78 5.77 1.05 19.65
N ASN A 79 6.93 1.02 18.98
CA ASN A 79 7.71 2.23 18.79
C ASN A 79 7.59 2.82 17.39
N GLN A 80 6.94 2.11 16.46
CA GLN A 80 6.93 2.53 15.06
C GLN A 80 5.55 2.93 14.56
N ALA A 81 4.49 2.41 15.17
CA ALA A 81 3.15 2.60 14.62
C ALA A 81 2.73 4.05 14.58
N ASP A 82 3.13 4.87 15.57
CA ASP A 82 2.72 6.27 15.58
C ASP A 82 3.25 7.03 14.37
N LEU A 83 4.46 6.73 13.94
CA LEU A 83 5.02 7.41 12.76
C LEU A 83 4.26 7.01 11.50
N VAL A 84 3.86 5.74 11.41
CA VAL A 84 3.06 5.28 10.27
C VAL A 84 1.70 5.98 10.28
N MET A 85 1.09 6.10 11.45
CA MET A 85 -0.25 6.68 11.54
C MET A 85 -0.27 8.18 11.22
N VAL A 86 0.81 8.89 11.52
CA VAL A 86 0.87 10.31 11.16
C VAL A 86 0.71 10.47 9.64
N TRP A 87 1.45 9.67 8.87
CA TRP A 87 1.35 9.77 7.41
C TRP A 87 0.00 9.26 6.91
N GLU A 88 -0.49 8.17 7.48
CA GLU A 88 -1.76 7.59 7.03
C GLU A 88 -2.93 8.54 7.27
N CYS A 89 -2.95 9.23 8.39
CA CYS A 89 -4.03 10.16 8.66
C CYS A 89 -4.05 11.33 7.70
N GLU A 90 -2.91 11.67 7.13
CA GLU A 90 -2.83 12.79 6.22
C GLU A 90 -2.98 12.39 4.75
N ASN A 91 -2.71 11.15 4.41
CA ASN A 91 -2.57 10.77 3.01
C ASN A 91 -3.43 9.60 2.58
N SER A 92 -4.22 9.01 3.46
CA SER A 92 -4.94 7.80 3.11
C SER A 92 -6.28 7.77 3.80
N TYR A 93 -7.25 7.20 3.12
CA TYR A 93 -8.57 7.02 3.69
C TYR A 93 -9.04 5.57 3.58
N CYS A 94 -8.16 4.64 3.28
CA CYS A 94 -8.57 3.25 3.21
C CYS A 94 -8.35 2.56 4.56
N PRO A 95 -9.08 1.49 4.84
CA PRO A 95 -8.83 0.72 6.05
C PRO A 95 -7.41 0.19 6.07
N LEU A 96 -6.84 0.10 7.25
CA LEU A 96 -5.49 -0.41 7.36
C LEU A 96 -5.33 -1.30 8.59
N SER A 97 -4.32 -2.13 8.55
CA SER A 97 -3.97 -3.02 9.63
C SER A 97 -2.47 -2.88 9.89
N ILE A 98 -2.07 -2.95 11.14
CA ILE A 98 -0.66 -2.96 11.49
C ILE A 98 -0.39 -4.25 12.23
N VAL A 99 0.59 -5.00 11.74
CA VAL A 99 0.95 -6.29 12.30
C VAL A 99 2.39 -6.22 12.78
N GLU A 100 2.65 -6.68 13.99
CA GLU A 100 4.03 -6.74 14.44
C GLU A 100 4.63 -8.04 13.96
N GLN A 101 5.28 -8.00 12.84
CA GLN A 101 5.94 -9.13 12.24
C GLN A 101 7.08 -8.58 11.41
N ALA A 102 8.30 -8.83 11.82
CA ALA A 102 9.45 -8.32 11.09
C ALA A 102 9.49 -8.93 9.69
N PRO A 103 9.75 -8.12 8.67
CA PRO A 103 9.92 -8.65 7.33
C PRO A 103 11.06 -9.67 7.27
N LEU A 104 10.89 -10.67 6.42
CA LEU A 104 11.84 -11.78 6.37
C LEU A 104 13.24 -11.35 5.94
N ASN A 105 13.36 -10.27 5.21
CA ASN A 105 14.66 -9.83 4.72
C ASN A 105 15.43 -9.01 5.76
N GLY A 106 14.91 -8.90 6.99
CA GLY A 106 15.63 -8.16 8.03
C GLY A 106 15.36 -6.67 8.04
N SER A 107 14.50 -6.17 7.17
CA SER A 107 14.13 -4.76 7.22
C SER A 107 13.16 -4.52 8.37
N LYS A 108 12.85 -3.24 8.63
CA LYS A 108 11.99 -2.87 9.76
C LYS A 108 10.55 -2.64 9.36
N ILE A 109 10.26 -2.55 8.07
CA ILE A 109 8.92 -2.27 7.59
C ILE A 109 8.73 -2.87 6.21
N ALA A 110 7.53 -3.34 5.95
CA ALA A 110 7.06 -3.66 4.60
C ALA A 110 5.60 -3.24 4.53
N MET A 111 5.09 -3.01 3.33
CA MET A 111 3.71 -2.60 3.13
C MET A 111 3.08 -3.48 2.06
N TRP A 112 1.86 -3.93 2.31
CA TRP A 112 1.04 -4.59 1.31
C TRP A 112 -0.21 -3.75 1.15
N THR A 113 -0.59 -3.46 -0.08
CA THR A 113 -1.77 -2.66 -0.33
C THR A 113 -2.57 -3.27 -1.47
N TRP A 114 -3.89 -3.17 -1.41
CA TRP A 114 -4.81 -3.78 -2.34
C TRP A 114 -5.61 -2.69 -3.00
N PHE A 115 -5.59 -2.67 -4.32
CA PHE A 115 -6.33 -1.68 -5.13
C PHE A 115 -7.35 -2.39 -6.01
N GLN A 116 -8.39 -1.69 -6.38
CA GLN A 116 -9.37 -2.18 -7.34
C GLN A 116 -9.66 -1.10 -8.35
N THR A 117 -9.94 -1.51 -9.60
CA THR A 117 -10.41 -0.62 -10.65
C THR A 117 -11.78 -1.08 -11.08
N GLY A 118 -12.50 -0.23 -11.79
CA GLY A 118 -13.79 -0.61 -12.34
C GLY A 118 -14.92 -0.58 -11.33
N ILE A 119 -14.70 -0.10 -10.11
CA ILE A 119 -15.75 0.01 -9.12
C ILE A 119 -16.32 1.42 -9.12
N THR A 120 -17.56 1.54 -8.74
CA THR A 120 -18.18 2.83 -8.60
C THR A 120 -17.91 3.33 -7.20
N VAL A 121 -17.27 4.46 -7.07
CA VAL A 121 -16.96 5.00 -5.80
C VAL A 121 -17.99 6.00 -5.45
N GLU A 122 -18.61 5.83 -4.33
CA GLU A 122 -19.58 6.68 -3.99
C GLU A 122 -19.04 7.74 -3.32
N THR A 123 -18.46 8.45 -3.63
CA THR A 123 -17.78 9.33 -3.00
C THR A 123 -18.44 10.28 -2.63
N THR A 124 -18.66 10.60 -2.69
CA THR A 124 -19.23 11.33 -2.59
C THR A 124 -19.44 12.22 -1.89
N LYS A 125 -20.10 12.42 -1.39
CA LYS A 125 -20.52 13.28 -0.71
C LYS A 125 -19.69 13.67 0.27
N ASN A 126 -19.11 13.03 0.93
CA ASN A 126 -18.27 13.39 1.93
C ASN A 126 -16.96 13.44 1.47
N GLY A 127 -16.69 13.30 0.36
CA GLY A 127 -15.41 13.29 -0.04
C GLY A 127 -14.67 12.12 0.29
N MET A 128 -15.22 11.20 0.98
CA MET A 128 -14.54 10.12 1.29
C MET A 128 -14.93 9.11 0.48
N SER A 129 -14.18 8.44 0.05
CA SER A 129 -14.54 7.47 -0.75
C SER A 129 -14.97 6.43 0.00
N LYS A 130 -15.85 5.93 -0.11
CA LYS A 130 -16.22 4.98 0.53
C LYS A 130 -16.15 3.94 -0.15
N ALA A 131 -15.39 3.58 -0.42
CA ALA A 131 -15.29 2.48 -1.09
C ALA A 131 -16.23 1.65 -0.69
N LYS A 132 -16.49 2.04 -0.60
CA LYS A 132 -17.05 1.63 -0.17
C LYS A 132 -17.22 0.77 0.14
N HIS A 133 -16.82 0.67 0.52
CA HIS A 133 -16.78 -0.07 0.95
C HIS A 133 -17.58 -0.64 1.20
N ASN A 134 -18.06 -0.75 1.16
CA ASN A 134 -18.76 -1.23 1.36
C ASN A 134 -19.17 -2.16 0.92
N ARG A 135 -19.11 -2.48 0.23
CA ARG A 135 -19.40 -3.32 -0.37
C ARG A 135 -18.63 -4.39 -0.10
N TYR A 136 -17.85 -4.45 0.36
CA TYR A 136 -17.14 -5.53 0.70
C TYR A 136 -16.82 -5.36 2.04
N THR A 137 -17.09 -5.26 2.23
CA THR A 137 -16.91 -5.23 3.17
C THR A 137 -17.40 -5.51 3.79
N GLN A 138 -17.47 -5.61 3.64
CA GLN A 138 -17.81 -5.74 3.96
C GLN A 138 -17.82 -6.00 4.25
#